data_6145ce1e9fae762cb795da0115dfaa75
#
_entry.id   6145ce1e9fae762cb795da0115dfaa75
#
_cell.length_a   1.000
_cell.length_b   1.000
_cell.length_c   1.000
_cell.angle_alpha   90.00
_cell.angle_beta   90.00
_cell.angle_gamma   90.00
#
_symmetry.space_group_name_H-M   'P 1'
#
loop_
_entity.id
_entity.type
_entity.pdbx_description
1 polymer ?
#
loop_
_entity_poly.entity_id
_entity_poly.type
_entity_poly.pdbx_seq_one_letter_code
_entity_poly.pdbx_strand_id
1 'polypeptide(L)'
;MKSKIIQSTHLPRLFAWMAVMAVALVMASCYEDKGNYDYTELEKVSIDTTDVGMQTQYAIMRFDTLELSPRVFFQGQEVLDDSQAPLDYLWTIFSATTGVGANGVIDTLGFERHLRAPITRTGGNYYVQLVVKNRNDGVRQFFRVPVSVSEVFDGGWMVFYERADQPGYSDVALIYNPWTKLNVNYNRQYINLYETTNGELLQGHPIRCLDIAVSLASGNNYVGLCTDYTLVGVSENGIEKALDFNDFFHQAPSTMKPTWYGEHGSGVMSGQSSEVLINDNHIYTNTYSFSATEGRTTRFGVPKFDDGIGELAAWNAEVPQTLYYGIVVYDQTYHCFRYAGYNSAQLEQFAPQDLSVAAFDVNNTGMTLVMADWGKGTSQGVGLRPYDYIIMEKDGQRYLALTNFSSSNPADPNIGIGLYPMQGLCPDINNATTMASSHVGNFIYYGAGQMLYNFAYDSTLPASVAWTAPTPDEQITCVRIMKYYHGTIYGYGMVPRSDNLVHIATWNEKTQCGHLYQYLINPASGILDTSRSYDYDIPGKVKDMAWKFSMQ
;
A
#
# COMPACT_ATOMS: atom_id res chain seq x y z
N MET A 1 33.28 -45.92 -95.97
CA MET A 1 31.99 -45.33 -96.21
C MET A 1 31.84 -44.06 -95.36
N LYS A 2 31.80 -42.89 -96.01
CA LYS A 2 31.77 -41.56 -95.36
C LYS A 2 30.34 -41.14 -95.31
N SER A 3 29.81 -40.92 -94.09
CA SER A 3 28.50 -40.32 -93.91
C SER A 3 28.67 -38.81 -93.70
N LYS A 4 28.03 -37.99 -94.47
CA LYS A 4 28.00 -36.53 -94.38
C LYS A 4 26.91 -36.10 -93.39
N ILE A 5 27.33 -35.38 -92.38
CA ILE A 5 26.43 -34.70 -91.42
C ILE A 5 26.14 -33.32 -92.02
N ILE A 6 24.88 -33.05 -92.33
CA ILE A 6 24.36 -31.74 -92.77
C ILE A 6 24.12 -30.93 -91.44
N GLN A 7 24.89 -29.90 -91.22
CA GLN A 7 24.68 -28.95 -90.12
C GLN A 7 23.58 -27.93 -90.60
N SER A 8 22.45 -27.92 -89.86
CA SER A 8 21.40 -26.93 -90.02
C SER A 8 21.70 -25.70 -89.17
N THR A 9 22.19 -24.64 -89.80
CA THR A 9 22.61 -23.40 -89.14
C THR A 9 21.50 -22.38 -88.86
N HIS A 10 20.21 -22.77 -89.00
CA HIS A 10 19.08 -21.84 -88.91
C HIS A 10 18.28 -21.89 -87.62
N LEU A 11 18.42 -22.90 -86.82
CA LEU A 11 17.67 -23.06 -85.56
C LEU A 11 18.05 -22.02 -84.46
N PRO A 12 19.30 -21.66 -84.24
CA PRO A 12 19.65 -20.71 -83.13
C PRO A 12 19.13 -19.27 -83.42
N ARG A 13 18.97 -18.88 -84.68
CA ARG A 13 18.48 -17.52 -84.99
C ARG A 13 16.97 -17.39 -84.75
N LEU A 14 16.21 -18.45 -84.98
CA LEU A 14 14.77 -18.44 -84.70
C LEU A 14 14.45 -18.36 -83.23
N PHE A 15 15.19 -19.07 -82.38
CA PHE A 15 15.05 -18.98 -80.94
C PHE A 15 15.46 -17.61 -80.35
N ALA A 16 16.50 -17.00 -80.94
CA ALA A 16 16.92 -15.66 -80.50
C ALA A 16 15.81 -14.61 -80.85
N TRP A 17 15.19 -14.69 -82.00
CA TRP A 17 14.12 -13.79 -82.36
C TRP A 17 12.80 -14.03 -81.58
N MET A 18 12.50 -15.28 -81.25
CA MET A 18 11.38 -15.58 -80.36
C MET A 18 11.62 -15.10 -78.90
N ALA A 19 12.85 -15.21 -78.44
CA ALA A 19 13.19 -14.68 -77.10
C ALA A 19 13.11 -13.15 -77.06
N VAL A 20 13.60 -12.45 -78.07
CA VAL A 20 13.46 -10.99 -78.13
C VAL A 20 12.00 -10.56 -78.29
N MET A 21 11.16 -11.29 -79.04
CA MET A 21 9.77 -11.00 -79.14
C MET A 21 9.02 -11.27 -77.81
N ALA A 22 9.36 -12.33 -77.10
CA ALA A 22 8.78 -12.62 -75.77
C ALA A 22 9.16 -11.54 -74.75
N VAL A 23 10.40 -11.04 -74.74
CA VAL A 23 10.81 -9.94 -73.87
C VAL A 23 10.11 -8.63 -74.25
N ALA A 24 9.93 -8.35 -75.52
CA ALA A 24 9.18 -7.18 -75.98
C ALA A 24 7.70 -7.24 -75.61
N LEU A 25 7.08 -8.44 -75.61
CA LEU A 25 5.70 -8.64 -75.16
C LEU A 25 5.53 -8.48 -73.63
N VAL A 26 6.53 -8.90 -72.84
CA VAL A 26 6.53 -8.70 -71.39
C VAL A 26 6.74 -7.23 -71.03
N MET A 27 7.57 -6.51 -71.80
CA MET A 27 7.77 -5.07 -71.61
C MET A 27 6.57 -4.22 -72.08
N ALA A 28 5.79 -4.70 -73.00
CA ALA A 28 4.53 -4.04 -73.46
C ALA A 28 3.37 -4.30 -72.48
N SER A 29 3.43 -5.34 -71.64
CA SER A 29 2.42 -5.64 -70.63
C SER A 29 2.47 -4.70 -69.40
N CYS A 30 3.53 -3.88 -69.24
CA CYS A 30 3.60 -2.84 -68.25
C CYS A 30 3.09 -1.47 -68.72
N TYR A 31 2.33 -1.45 -69.81
CA TYR A 31 1.80 -0.20 -70.34
C TYR A 31 0.40 0.07 -69.78
N GLU A 32 0.39 1.00 -68.82
CA GLU A 32 -0.75 1.77 -68.37
C GLU A 32 -2.03 0.98 -68.07
N ASP A 33 -2.12 0.47 -66.84
CA ASP A 33 -3.43 0.43 -66.21
C ASP A 33 -3.87 1.90 -65.95
N LYS A 34 -4.43 2.51 -66.96
CA LYS A 34 -5.27 3.70 -66.81
C LYS A 34 -6.60 3.23 -66.23
N GLY A 35 -6.52 2.63 -65.03
CA GLY A 35 -7.71 2.41 -64.25
C GLY A 35 -8.38 3.75 -64.08
N ASN A 36 -9.63 3.79 -64.38
CA ASN A 36 -10.52 4.92 -64.14
C ASN A 36 -10.75 5.00 -62.62
N TYR A 37 -9.63 5.26 -61.88
CA TYR A 37 -9.70 5.53 -60.47
C TYR A 37 -10.17 6.98 -60.34
N ASP A 38 -11.40 7.16 -59.94
CA ASP A 38 -11.89 8.42 -59.41
C ASP A 38 -11.09 8.66 -58.11
N TYR A 39 -9.94 9.35 -58.19
CA TYR A 39 -9.17 9.77 -57.05
C TYR A 39 -9.97 10.82 -56.29
N THR A 40 -10.70 10.39 -55.27
CA THR A 40 -11.25 11.32 -54.32
C THR A 40 -10.06 11.97 -53.59
N GLU A 41 -9.88 13.28 -53.77
CA GLU A 41 -8.88 14.01 -52.99
C GLU A 41 -9.21 13.83 -51.51
N LEU A 42 -8.33 13.14 -50.76
CA LEU A 42 -8.50 12.93 -49.36
C LEU A 42 -8.33 14.26 -48.62
N GLU A 43 -9.23 14.56 -47.72
CA GLU A 43 -9.16 15.75 -46.90
C GLU A 43 -7.94 15.64 -45.95
N LYS A 44 -6.96 16.51 -46.14
CA LYS A 44 -5.69 16.43 -45.47
C LYS A 44 -5.83 16.81 -43.98
N VAL A 45 -5.54 15.85 -43.09
CA VAL A 45 -5.35 16.07 -41.66
C VAL A 45 -3.87 16.01 -41.33
N SER A 46 -3.36 16.94 -40.54
CA SER A 46 -1.99 16.89 -40.04
C SER A 46 -1.92 17.29 -38.56
N ILE A 47 -0.94 16.72 -37.83
CA ILE A 47 -0.65 16.99 -36.45
C ILE A 47 0.74 17.63 -36.39
N ASP A 48 0.83 18.80 -35.77
CA ASP A 48 2.09 19.52 -35.57
C ASP A 48 2.36 19.68 -34.08
N THR A 49 3.57 19.33 -33.69
CA THR A 49 4.05 19.42 -32.29
C THR A 49 5.21 20.40 -32.14
N THR A 50 5.57 21.09 -33.23
CA THR A 50 6.63 22.11 -33.20
C THR A 50 6.11 23.41 -32.60
N ASP A 51 6.96 24.11 -31.86
CA ASP A 51 6.70 25.44 -31.29
C ASP A 51 5.48 25.53 -30.31
N VAL A 52 5.02 24.37 -29.80
CA VAL A 52 3.90 24.32 -28.82
C VAL A 52 4.36 23.87 -27.43
N GLY A 53 5.66 23.86 -27.16
CA GLY A 53 6.20 23.48 -25.86
C GLY A 53 6.13 21.99 -25.56
N MET A 54 5.77 21.15 -26.56
CA MET A 54 5.74 19.70 -26.38
C MET A 54 7.17 19.12 -26.38
N GLN A 55 7.39 18.19 -25.44
CA GLN A 55 8.65 17.46 -25.34
C GLN A 55 8.65 16.23 -26.26
N THR A 56 9.82 15.77 -26.66
CA THR A 56 9.99 14.55 -27.45
C THR A 56 9.75 13.29 -26.63
N GLN A 57 9.84 13.40 -25.29
CA GLN A 57 9.53 12.36 -24.33
C GLN A 57 9.12 12.99 -22.99
N TYR A 58 8.38 12.27 -22.20
CA TYR A 58 7.95 12.70 -20.87
C TYR A 58 8.41 11.70 -19.82
N ALA A 59 8.83 12.21 -18.67
CA ALA A 59 9.00 11.45 -17.44
C ALA A 59 7.97 11.97 -16.44
N ILE A 60 7.14 11.08 -15.94
CA ILE A 60 6.01 11.43 -15.06
C ILE A 60 5.92 10.42 -13.93
N MET A 61 5.49 10.87 -12.77
CA MET A 61 5.18 9.96 -11.67
C MET A 61 3.75 9.40 -11.87
N ARG A 62 3.55 8.16 -11.46
CA ARG A 62 2.22 7.55 -11.46
C ARG A 62 1.23 8.46 -10.72
N PHE A 63 0.03 8.61 -11.24
CA PHE A 63 -1.05 9.51 -10.82
C PHE A 63 -0.82 11.01 -11.06
N ASP A 64 0.34 11.43 -11.52
CA ASP A 64 0.48 12.81 -12.00
C ASP A 64 -0.32 13.01 -13.29
N THR A 65 -0.77 14.23 -13.50
CA THR A 65 -1.53 14.59 -14.71
C THR A 65 -0.58 14.85 -15.87
N LEU A 66 -0.77 14.13 -16.97
CA LEU A 66 -0.11 14.40 -18.24
C LEU A 66 -0.94 15.39 -19.06
N GLU A 67 -0.32 16.46 -19.48
CA GLU A 67 -0.92 17.46 -20.36
C GLU A 67 -0.19 17.51 -21.69
N LEU A 68 -0.93 17.29 -22.81
CA LEU A 68 -0.40 17.33 -24.17
C LEU A 68 -1.34 18.16 -25.05
N SER A 69 -0.78 19.15 -25.76
CA SER A 69 -1.55 20.11 -26.56
C SER A 69 -0.97 20.27 -27.96
N PRO A 70 -1.04 19.23 -28.83
CA PRO A 70 -0.58 19.34 -30.20
C PRO A 70 -1.51 20.27 -31.02
N ARG A 71 -0.96 20.89 -32.06
CA ARG A 71 -1.76 21.61 -33.05
C ARG A 71 -2.28 20.63 -34.09
N VAL A 72 -3.55 20.74 -34.43
CA VAL A 72 -4.20 19.92 -35.43
C VAL A 72 -4.62 20.81 -36.58
N PHE A 73 -4.34 20.39 -37.81
CA PHE A 73 -4.69 21.10 -39.02
C PHE A 73 -5.63 20.25 -39.86
N PHE A 74 -6.68 20.86 -40.35
CA PHE A 74 -7.60 20.29 -41.31
C PHE A 74 -7.58 21.13 -42.60
N GLN A 75 -7.28 20.49 -43.76
CA GLN A 75 -7.12 21.15 -45.04
C GLN A 75 -6.15 22.36 -45.00
N GLY A 76 -5.10 22.29 -44.17
CA GLY A 76 -4.09 23.31 -44.04
C GLY A 76 -4.45 24.45 -43.08
N GLN A 77 -5.65 24.47 -42.52
CA GLN A 77 -6.08 25.45 -41.52
C GLN A 77 -6.00 24.83 -40.11
N GLU A 78 -5.47 25.59 -39.14
CA GLU A 78 -5.43 25.15 -37.76
C GLU A 78 -6.82 25.08 -37.16
N VAL A 79 -7.14 23.95 -36.52
CA VAL A 79 -8.39 23.72 -35.80
C VAL A 79 -8.29 24.32 -34.42
N LEU A 80 -8.86 25.49 -34.20
CA LEU A 80 -8.89 26.18 -32.92
C LEU A 80 -10.12 25.79 -32.08
N ASP A 81 -11.19 25.36 -32.74
CA ASP A 81 -12.45 24.91 -32.15
C ASP A 81 -12.88 23.61 -32.83
N ASP A 82 -13.29 22.62 -32.08
CA ASP A 82 -13.64 21.29 -32.55
C ASP A 82 -14.88 21.27 -33.48
N SER A 83 -15.70 22.34 -33.45
CA SER A 83 -16.79 22.54 -34.39
C SER A 83 -16.34 22.93 -35.82
N GLN A 84 -15.09 23.37 -36.00
CA GLN A 84 -14.55 23.85 -37.27
C GLN A 84 -14.19 22.75 -38.26
N ALA A 85 -14.08 21.50 -37.79
CA ALA A 85 -13.67 20.37 -38.62
C ALA A 85 -14.39 19.07 -38.23
N PRO A 86 -14.69 18.18 -39.19
CA PRO A 86 -15.34 16.91 -38.90
C PRO A 86 -14.35 15.88 -38.37
N LEU A 87 -13.71 16.17 -37.23
CA LEU A 87 -12.66 15.34 -36.62
C LEU A 87 -13.14 14.69 -35.33
N ASP A 88 -12.69 13.46 -35.11
CA ASP A 88 -12.78 12.75 -33.83
C ASP A 88 -11.37 12.56 -33.28
N TYR A 89 -11.23 12.67 -31.97
CA TYR A 89 -9.96 12.51 -31.25
C TYR A 89 -10.03 11.30 -30.32
N LEU A 90 -8.92 10.58 -30.19
CA LEU A 90 -8.78 9.48 -29.25
C LEU A 90 -7.36 9.44 -28.73
N TRP A 91 -7.21 9.65 -27.42
CA TRP A 91 -5.96 9.45 -26.72
C TRP A 91 -5.93 8.07 -26.06
N THR A 92 -4.82 7.37 -26.24
CA THR A 92 -4.60 6.04 -25.66
C THR A 92 -3.21 5.94 -25.06
N ILE A 93 -3.05 5.03 -24.07
CA ILE A 93 -1.76 4.65 -23.51
C ILE A 93 -1.57 3.14 -23.59
N PHE A 94 -0.37 2.68 -23.94
CA PHE A 94 -0.03 1.26 -24.04
C PHE A 94 1.47 1.05 -23.83
N SER A 95 1.86 -0.18 -23.41
CA SER A 95 3.25 -0.52 -23.13
C SER A 95 4.16 -0.36 -24.35
N ALA A 96 5.34 0.23 -24.15
CA ALA A 96 6.35 0.37 -25.19
C ALA A 96 7.05 -0.96 -25.52
N THR A 97 7.07 -1.92 -24.57
CA THR A 97 7.74 -3.23 -24.72
C THR A 97 6.88 -4.26 -25.43
N THR A 98 5.58 -4.31 -25.12
CA THR A 98 4.66 -5.29 -25.71
C THR A 98 3.97 -4.79 -26.98
N GLY A 99 3.98 -3.48 -27.22
CA GLY A 99 3.38 -2.87 -28.39
C GLY A 99 1.85 -3.01 -28.46
N VAL A 100 1.30 -2.53 -29.58
CA VAL A 100 -0.12 -2.69 -29.91
C VAL A 100 -0.27 -4.02 -30.65
N GLY A 101 -0.87 -5.04 -30.04
CA GLY A 101 -1.22 -6.28 -30.72
C GLY A 101 -0.75 -7.60 -30.12
N ALA A 102 0.19 -7.60 -29.18
CA ALA A 102 0.58 -8.81 -28.47
C ALA A 102 0.15 -8.71 -27.00
N ASN A 103 -1.10 -9.05 -26.69
CA ASN A 103 -1.69 -9.06 -25.33
C ASN A 103 -1.54 -7.73 -24.53
N GLY A 104 -1.24 -6.63 -25.22
CA GLY A 104 -1.07 -5.32 -24.60
C GLY A 104 -2.43 -4.68 -24.30
N VAL A 105 -2.69 -4.39 -23.04
CA VAL A 105 -3.86 -3.61 -22.64
C VAL A 105 -3.67 -2.17 -23.12
N ILE A 106 -4.65 -1.66 -23.85
CA ILE A 106 -4.72 -0.27 -24.28
C ILE A 106 -5.77 0.42 -23.45
N ASP A 107 -5.38 1.47 -22.73
CA ASP A 107 -6.34 2.30 -21.99
C ASP A 107 -6.63 3.58 -22.77
N THR A 108 -7.86 4.02 -22.68
CA THR A 108 -8.29 5.31 -23.20
C THR A 108 -8.04 6.40 -22.15
N LEU A 109 -7.35 7.47 -22.56
CA LEU A 109 -7.05 8.62 -21.70
C LEU A 109 -8.04 9.78 -21.92
N GLY A 110 -8.63 9.91 -23.14
CA GLY A 110 -9.56 10.98 -23.43
C GLY A 110 -9.96 11.05 -24.90
N PHE A 111 -10.94 11.93 -25.18
CA PHE A 111 -11.51 12.15 -26.53
C PHE A 111 -11.43 13.61 -26.98
N GLU A 112 -10.74 14.44 -26.21
CA GLU A 112 -10.55 15.85 -26.50
C GLU A 112 -9.31 16.08 -27.38
N ARG A 113 -9.24 17.22 -28.07
CA ARG A 113 -8.06 17.57 -28.86
C ARG A 113 -6.80 17.69 -27.97
N HIS A 114 -6.96 18.28 -26.80
CA HIS A 114 -5.92 18.42 -25.79
C HIS A 114 -6.09 17.36 -24.71
N LEU A 115 -5.03 16.64 -24.39
CA LEU A 115 -5.04 15.67 -23.31
C LEU A 115 -4.77 16.39 -21.98
N ARG A 116 -5.60 16.07 -20.99
CA ARG A 116 -5.32 16.33 -19.59
C ARG A 116 -5.85 15.16 -18.78
N ALA A 117 -4.98 14.20 -18.47
CA ALA A 117 -5.40 12.97 -17.82
C ALA A 117 -4.38 12.50 -16.78
N PRO A 118 -4.83 11.96 -15.63
CA PRO A 118 -3.94 11.28 -14.70
C PRO A 118 -3.44 9.97 -15.32
N ILE A 119 -2.15 9.67 -15.15
CA ILE A 119 -1.55 8.43 -15.63
C ILE A 119 -1.55 7.40 -14.50
N THR A 120 -2.45 6.45 -14.55
CA THR A 120 -2.65 5.42 -13.50
C THR A 120 -1.83 4.14 -13.73
N ARG A 121 -1.14 4.03 -14.87
CA ARG A 121 -0.31 2.87 -15.20
C ARG A 121 0.86 2.73 -14.24
N THR A 122 1.22 1.49 -13.92
CA THR A 122 2.39 1.12 -13.11
C THR A 122 3.69 1.62 -13.72
N GLY A 123 4.77 1.64 -12.93
CA GLY A 123 6.10 2.02 -13.40
C GLY A 123 6.52 1.25 -14.66
N GLY A 124 7.05 1.97 -15.63
CA GLY A 124 7.45 1.40 -16.90
C GLY A 124 7.50 2.40 -18.04
N ASN A 125 7.80 1.90 -19.24
CA ASN A 125 7.86 2.70 -20.45
C ASN A 125 6.62 2.47 -21.29
N TYR A 126 5.96 3.55 -21.67
CA TYR A 126 4.71 3.57 -22.40
C TYR A 126 4.79 4.48 -23.62
N TYR A 127 3.84 4.31 -24.53
CA TYR A 127 3.51 5.29 -25.54
C TYR A 127 2.14 5.87 -25.26
N VAL A 128 2.04 7.19 -25.30
CA VAL A 128 0.76 7.90 -25.39
C VAL A 128 0.55 8.27 -26.84
N GLN A 129 -0.61 7.91 -27.39
CA GLN A 129 -0.93 8.08 -28.79
C GLN A 129 -2.22 8.87 -28.96
N LEU A 130 -2.16 9.91 -29.79
CA LEU A 130 -3.34 10.58 -30.35
C LEU A 130 -3.68 9.96 -31.70
N VAL A 131 -4.93 9.63 -31.89
CA VAL A 131 -5.52 9.28 -33.17
C VAL A 131 -6.52 10.38 -33.54
N VAL A 132 -6.29 11.06 -34.64
CA VAL A 132 -7.24 12.02 -35.23
C VAL A 132 -7.91 11.36 -36.45
N LYS A 133 -9.22 11.18 -36.40
CA LYS A 133 -10.01 10.56 -37.46
C LYS A 133 -10.87 11.61 -38.13
N ASN A 134 -10.76 11.72 -39.46
CA ASN A 134 -11.71 12.48 -40.26
C ASN A 134 -13.03 11.68 -40.43
N ARG A 135 -14.16 12.28 -40.05
CA ARG A 135 -15.48 11.65 -40.12
C ARG A 135 -15.99 11.49 -41.57
N ASN A 136 -15.52 12.36 -42.48
CA ASN A 136 -16.02 12.36 -43.87
C ASN A 136 -15.48 11.18 -44.70
N ASP A 137 -14.18 10.90 -44.59
CA ASP A 137 -13.47 9.90 -45.38
C ASP A 137 -12.90 8.73 -44.56
N GLY A 138 -12.93 8.83 -43.23
CA GLY A 138 -12.43 7.81 -42.29
C GLY A 138 -10.90 7.77 -42.18
N VAL A 139 -10.18 8.66 -42.84
CA VAL A 139 -8.70 8.76 -42.75
C VAL A 139 -8.28 9.08 -41.33
N ARG A 140 -7.19 8.45 -40.87
CA ARG A 140 -6.64 8.63 -39.54
C ARG A 140 -5.22 9.13 -39.62
N GLN A 141 -4.91 10.09 -38.73
CA GLN A 141 -3.56 10.55 -38.46
C GLN A 141 -3.16 10.14 -37.04
N PHE A 142 -1.88 9.84 -36.83
CA PHE A 142 -1.35 9.35 -35.58
C PHE A 142 -0.21 10.26 -35.12
N PHE A 143 -0.25 10.61 -33.86
CA PHE A 143 0.90 11.17 -33.16
C PHE A 143 1.21 10.28 -31.95
N ARG A 144 2.47 10.05 -31.65
CA ARG A 144 2.88 9.19 -30.56
C ARG A 144 4.06 9.82 -29.82
N VAL A 145 4.01 9.78 -28.49
CA VAL A 145 5.09 10.26 -27.64
C VAL A 145 5.45 9.20 -26.58
N PRO A 146 6.76 8.95 -26.33
CA PRO A 146 7.19 8.08 -25.26
C PRO A 146 6.97 8.74 -23.89
N VAL A 147 6.46 7.96 -22.93
CA VAL A 147 6.22 8.36 -21.55
C VAL A 147 6.83 7.33 -20.62
N SER A 148 7.79 7.75 -19.80
CA SER A 148 8.33 6.93 -18.72
C SER A 148 7.55 7.24 -17.45
N VAL A 149 6.86 6.24 -16.90
CA VAL A 149 6.13 6.33 -15.65
C VAL A 149 7.01 5.77 -14.54
N SER A 150 7.24 6.57 -13.51
CA SER A 150 7.95 6.14 -12.30
C SER A 150 6.95 5.77 -11.21
N GLU A 151 7.22 4.68 -10.49
CA GLU A 151 6.42 4.32 -9.31
C GLU A 151 6.66 5.32 -8.18
N VAL A 152 5.59 5.61 -7.45
CA VAL A 152 5.59 6.64 -6.41
C VAL A 152 5.50 6.04 -5.02
N PHE A 153 5.07 4.78 -4.90
CA PHE A 153 4.64 4.21 -3.61
C PHE A 153 5.76 3.50 -2.85
N ASP A 154 6.98 3.95 -3.06
CA ASP A 154 8.12 3.54 -2.27
C ASP A 154 8.13 4.30 -0.94
N GLY A 155 7.80 3.62 0.15
CA GLY A 155 7.77 4.18 1.49
C GLY A 155 6.62 5.15 1.79
N GLY A 156 6.73 5.88 2.90
CA GLY A 156 5.77 6.90 3.30
C GLY A 156 4.85 6.49 4.45
N TRP A 157 3.86 7.31 4.75
CA TRP A 157 2.89 7.05 5.81
C TRP A 157 1.56 6.61 5.23
N MET A 158 1.16 5.37 5.52
CA MET A 158 -0.14 4.82 5.11
C MET A 158 -1.22 5.24 6.09
N VAL A 159 -2.39 5.55 5.55
CA VAL A 159 -3.60 5.89 6.29
C VAL A 159 -4.73 5.02 5.78
N PHE A 160 -5.26 4.14 6.63
CA PHE A 160 -6.32 3.20 6.29
C PHE A 160 -7.64 3.69 6.87
N TYR A 161 -8.63 3.91 6.02
CA TYR A 161 -9.87 4.59 6.40
C TYR A 161 -11.11 3.94 5.78
N GLU A 162 -12.24 4.06 6.48
CA GLU A 162 -13.56 3.80 5.94
C GLU A 162 -13.99 5.00 5.08
N ARG A 163 -14.42 4.76 3.87
CA ARG A 163 -14.83 5.80 2.94
C ARG A 163 -16.10 6.52 3.37
N ALA A 164 -16.11 7.83 3.29
CA ALA A 164 -17.29 8.64 3.60
C ALA A 164 -18.36 8.55 2.51
N ASP A 165 -17.95 8.48 1.24
CA ASP A 165 -18.83 8.41 0.08
C ASP A 165 -19.37 6.99 -0.20
N GLN A 166 -18.74 5.97 0.38
CA GLN A 166 -19.09 4.55 0.24
C GLN A 166 -18.99 3.84 1.61
N PRO A 167 -19.93 4.06 2.54
CA PRO A 167 -19.93 3.41 3.84
C PRO A 167 -19.91 1.88 3.73
N GLY A 168 -19.13 1.22 4.58
CA GLY A 168 -18.89 -0.23 4.51
C GLY A 168 -17.82 -0.65 3.50
N TYR A 169 -17.13 0.31 2.89
CA TYR A 169 -15.93 0.08 2.08
C TYR A 169 -14.77 0.88 2.62
N SER A 170 -13.58 0.34 2.44
CA SER A 170 -12.31 0.90 2.89
C SER A 170 -11.45 1.35 1.73
N ASP A 171 -10.52 2.26 2.01
CA ASP A 171 -9.46 2.62 1.08
C ASP A 171 -8.21 3.05 1.85
N VAL A 172 -7.11 3.24 1.13
CA VAL A 172 -5.82 3.66 1.69
C VAL A 172 -5.35 4.96 1.06
N ALA A 173 -4.77 5.82 1.89
CA ALA A 173 -4.02 6.98 1.43
C ALA A 173 -2.54 6.82 1.76
N LEU A 174 -1.66 7.48 0.97
CA LEU A 174 -0.25 7.62 1.25
C LEU A 174 0.13 9.08 1.37
N ILE A 175 0.89 9.39 2.43
CA ILE A 175 1.34 10.74 2.74
C ILE A 175 2.86 10.80 2.60
N TYR A 176 3.33 11.72 1.78
CA TYR A 176 4.73 12.02 1.56
C TYR A 176 5.07 13.44 1.95
N ASN A 177 5.95 13.60 2.92
CA ASN A 177 6.58 14.85 3.26
C ASN A 177 7.96 14.56 3.90
N PRO A 178 8.79 15.58 4.19
CA PRO A 178 10.12 15.37 4.78
C PRO A 178 10.13 14.70 6.17
N TRP A 179 8.96 14.50 6.80
CA TRP A 179 8.84 13.80 8.08
C TRP A 179 8.48 12.33 7.93
N THR A 180 7.88 11.95 6.78
CA THR A 180 7.39 10.57 6.54
C THR A 180 8.21 9.80 5.52
N LYS A 181 9.03 10.48 4.72
CA LYS A 181 9.91 9.87 3.74
C LYS A 181 11.25 10.59 3.68
N LEU A 182 12.36 9.82 3.59
CA LEU A 182 13.70 10.37 3.40
C LEU A 182 13.88 10.97 2.01
N ASN A 183 14.80 11.94 1.91
CA ASN A 183 15.25 12.54 0.65
C ASN A 183 14.13 13.18 -0.19
N VAL A 184 12.99 13.52 0.41
CA VAL A 184 11.94 14.28 -0.25
C VAL A 184 11.87 15.70 0.30
N ASN A 185 11.61 16.67 -0.57
CA ASN A 185 11.43 18.09 -0.23
C ASN A 185 10.04 18.62 -0.63
N TYR A 186 9.13 17.71 -0.96
CA TYR A 186 7.76 18.03 -1.34
C TYR A 186 6.77 17.49 -0.30
N ASN A 187 5.55 18.00 -0.36
CA ASN A 187 4.40 17.53 0.40
C ASN A 187 3.35 17.04 -0.60
N ARG A 188 3.00 15.76 -0.56
CA ARG A 188 2.01 15.12 -1.44
C ARG A 188 1.15 14.15 -0.67
N GLN A 189 -0.10 14.08 -1.10
CA GLN A 189 -1.09 13.13 -0.64
C GLN A 189 -1.68 12.38 -1.82
N TYR A 190 -1.80 11.07 -1.69
CA TYR A 190 -2.52 10.21 -2.61
C TYR A 190 -3.66 9.55 -1.85
N ILE A 191 -4.88 9.67 -2.35
CA ILE A 191 -6.11 9.15 -1.71
C ILE A 191 -6.80 8.15 -2.62
N ASN A 192 -7.68 7.32 -2.04
CA ASN A 192 -8.45 6.29 -2.76
C ASN A 192 -7.55 5.38 -3.62
N LEU A 193 -6.39 5.01 -3.07
CA LEU A 193 -5.36 4.31 -3.85
C LEU A 193 -5.75 2.89 -4.20
N TYR A 194 -6.49 2.20 -3.32
CA TYR A 194 -6.92 0.84 -3.63
C TYR A 194 -7.91 0.84 -4.79
N GLU A 195 -8.97 1.64 -4.75
CA GLU A 195 -9.93 1.75 -5.84
C GLU A 195 -9.27 2.25 -7.14
N THR A 196 -8.49 3.34 -7.03
CA THR A 196 -7.83 3.94 -8.21
C THR A 196 -6.91 2.97 -8.92
N THR A 197 -6.23 2.11 -8.16
CA THR A 197 -5.26 1.16 -8.70
C THR A 197 -5.94 -0.11 -9.24
N ASN A 198 -6.93 -0.64 -8.51
CA ASN A 198 -7.51 -1.95 -8.79
C ASN A 198 -8.84 -1.87 -9.55
N GLY A 199 -9.48 -0.69 -9.62
CA GLY A 199 -10.78 -0.53 -10.26
C GLY A 199 -11.93 -1.19 -9.51
N GLU A 200 -11.72 -1.53 -8.23
CA GLU A 200 -12.71 -2.15 -7.35
C GLU A 200 -12.63 -1.55 -5.94
N LEU A 201 -13.72 -1.63 -5.21
CA LEU A 201 -13.80 -1.18 -3.82
C LEU A 201 -13.35 -2.29 -2.86
N LEU A 202 -12.62 -1.94 -1.79
CA LEU A 202 -12.25 -2.86 -0.72
C LEU A 202 -13.40 -2.96 0.30
N GLN A 203 -14.12 -4.08 0.30
CA GLN A 203 -15.27 -4.29 1.15
C GLN A 203 -14.90 -4.44 2.63
N GLY A 204 -15.74 -3.91 3.53
CA GLY A 204 -15.64 -4.01 4.98
C GLY A 204 -15.08 -2.76 5.64
N HIS A 205 -15.21 -2.71 6.98
CA HIS A 205 -14.63 -1.64 7.80
C HIS A 205 -13.14 -1.92 8.08
N PRO A 206 -12.27 -0.90 8.04
CA PRO A 206 -10.83 -1.12 8.23
C PRO A 206 -10.52 -1.63 9.64
N ILE A 207 -9.63 -2.61 9.74
CA ILE A 207 -9.06 -3.12 11.01
C ILE A 207 -7.60 -2.70 11.11
N ARG A 208 -6.77 -3.18 10.17
CA ARG A 208 -5.32 -2.94 10.18
C ARG A 208 -4.75 -2.82 8.76
N CYS A 209 -3.73 -1.99 8.63
CA CYS A 209 -2.82 -2.01 7.49
C CYS A 209 -1.40 -2.28 7.97
N LEU A 210 -0.72 -3.26 7.36
CA LEU A 210 0.63 -3.65 7.73
C LEU A 210 1.50 -3.81 6.49
N ASP A 211 2.70 -3.28 6.55
CA ASP A 211 3.74 -3.54 5.57
C ASP A 211 4.52 -4.78 5.99
N ILE A 212 4.30 -5.89 5.30
CA ILE A 212 4.93 -7.18 5.57
C ILE A 212 6.18 -7.33 4.72
N ALA A 213 7.30 -6.85 5.27
CA ALA A 213 8.60 -6.97 4.64
C ALA A 213 9.23 -8.34 4.95
N VAL A 214 9.07 -9.30 4.06
CA VAL A 214 9.61 -10.68 4.21
C VAL A 214 10.95 -10.89 3.51
N SER A 215 11.38 -9.98 2.65
CA SER A 215 12.62 -10.14 1.86
C SER A 215 13.26 -8.81 1.53
N LEU A 216 14.59 -8.80 1.49
CA LEU A 216 15.39 -7.71 0.89
C LEU A 216 15.34 -7.70 -0.64
N ALA A 217 14.99 -8.85 -1.24
CA ALA A 217 14.81 -8.93 -2.68
C ALA A 217 13.43 -8.38 -3.04
N SER A 218 13.40 -7.36 -3.88
CA SER A 218 12.17 -6.77 -4.40
C SER A 218 11.26 -7.83 -5.05
N GLY A 219 9.97 -7.73 -4.81
CA GLY A 219 8.93 -8.46 -5.54
C GLY A 219 8.14 -9.48 -4.74
N ASN A 220 8.47 -9.72 -3.46
CA ASN A 220 7.76 -10.67 -2.61
C ASN A 220 7.19 -10.06 -1.33
N ASN A 221 7.44 -8.78 -1.10
CA ASN A 221 6.83 -8.02 -0.03
C ASN A 221 5.44 -7.56 -0.44
N TYR A 222 4.58 -7.38 0.51
CA TYR A 222 3.23 -6.87 0.28
C TYR A 222 2.76 -6.06 1.48
N VAL A 223 1.80 -5.20 1.23
CA VAL A 223 1.03 -4.54 2.28
C VAL A 223 -0.26 -5.32 2.49
N GLY A 224 -0.48 -5.79 3.70
CA GLY A 224 -1.74 -6.42 4.11
C GLY A 224 -2.76 -5.35 4.47
N LEU A 225 -3.92 -5.37 3.83
CA LEU A 225 -5.07 -4.54 4.16
C LEU A 225 -6.18 -5.44 4.69
N CYS A 226 -6.42 -5.37 6.00
CA CYS A 226 -7.41 -6.18 6.69
C CYS A 226 -8.65 -5.36 7.04
N THR A 227 -9.80 -5.84 6.62
CA THR A 227 -11.12 -5.32 7.02
C THR A 227 -11.87 -6.37 7.84
N ASP A 228 -13.01 -6.02 8.41
CA ASP A 228 -13.89 -6.97 9.09
C ASP A 228 -14.57 -7.97 8.13
N TYR A 229 -14.37 -7.80 6.84
CA TYR A 229 -14.88 -8.67 5.79
C TYR A 229 -13.80 -9.50 5.10
N THR A 230 -12.58 -8.97 4.89
CA THR A 230 -11.54 -9.64 4.12
C THR A 230 -10.11 -9.21 4.53
N LEU A 231 -9.13 -9.96 4.05
CA LEU A 231 -7.71 -9.61 4.04
C LEU A 231 -7.24 -9.66 2.58
N VAL A 232 -6.65 -8.59 2.10
CA VAL A 232 -6.00 -8.54 0.78
C VAL A 232 -4.53 -8.16 0.93
N GLY A 233 -3.68 -8.71 0.07
CA GLY A 233 -2.29 -8.29 -0.07
C GLY A 233 -2.12 -7.44 -1.31
N VAL A 234 -1.60 -6.24 -1.15
CA VAL A 234 -1.30 -5.36 -2.29
C VAL A 234 0.21 -5.23 -2.48
N SER A 235 0.64 -4.96 -3.70
CA SER A 235 2.05 -4.80 -4.02
C SER A 235 2.67 -3.63 -3.26
N GLU A 236 3.90 -3.80 -2.79
CA GLU A 236 4.62 -2.77 -2.02
C GLU A 236 4.83 -1.49 -2.83
N ASN A 237 5.06 -1.59 -4.13
CA ASN A 237 5.43 -0.44 -4.97
C ASN A 237 4.26 0.18 -5.72
N GLY A 238 3.12 -0.49 -5.81
CA GLY A 238 2.04 -0.05 -6.69
C GLY A 238 0.63 -0.14 -6.13
N ILE A 239 0.43 -0.72 -4.94
CA ILE A 239 -0.89 -0.95 -4.34
C ILE A 239 -1.81 -1.84 -5.22
N GLU A 240 -1.25 -2.53 -6.24
CA GLU A 240 -1.99 -3.52 -7.01
C GLU A 240 -2.30 -4.74 -6.13
N LYS A 241 -3.54 -5.23 -6.20
CA LYS A 241 -3.95 -6.44 -5.51
C LYS A 241 -3.17 -7.65 -6.05
N ALA A 242 -2.38 -8.25 -5.19
CA ALA A 242 -1.55 -9.40 -5.48
C ALA A 242 -2.08 -10.69 -4.84
N LEU A 243 -2.79 -10.57 -3.70
CA LEU A 243 -3.34 -11.70 -2.95
C LEU A 243 -4.78 -11.41 -2.56
N ASP A 244 -5.67 -12.34 -2.85
CA ASP A 244 -7.01 -12.40 -2.27
C ASP A 244 -6.99 -13.18 -0.95
N PHE A 245 -8.06 -13.09 -0.14
CA PHE A 245 -8.16 -13.76 1.15
C PHE A 245 -7.73 -15.24 1.11
N ASN A 246 -8.20 -15.99 0.13
CA ASN A 246 -7.88 -17.41 0.02
C ASN A 246 -6.41 -17.70 -0.30
N ASP A 247 -5.71 -16.77 -0.96
CA ASP A 247 -4.30 -16.91 -1.32
C ASP A 247 -3.37 -16.87 -0.11
N PHE A 248 -3.85 -16.31 1.01
CA PHE A 248 -3.10 -16.29 2.25
C PHE A 248 -3.00 -17.65 2.94
N PHE A 249 -3.78 -18.64 2.56
CA PHE A 249 -3.88 -19.91 3.26
C PHE A 249 -3.39 -21.09 2.43
N HIS A 250 -2.86 -22.12 3.09
CA HIS A 250 -2.73 -23.45 2.50
C HIS A 250 -4.10 -24.12 2.34
N GLN A 251 -5.00 -23.89 3.30
CA GLN A 251 -6.39 -24.29 3.27
C GLN A 251 -7.22 -23.14 3.86
N ALA A 252 -7.92 -22.43 3.00
CA ALA A 252 -8.72 -21.29 3.43
C ALA A 252 -9.87 -21.73 4.35
N PRO A 253 -10.20 -20.96 5.39
CA PRO A 253 -11.38 -21.20 6.22
C PRO A 253 -12.66 -21.00 5.41
N SER A 254 -13.73 -21.67 5.83
CA SER A 254 -15.04 -21.55 5.20
C SER A 254 -15.73 -20.21 5.50
N THR A 255 -15.34 -19.54 6.57
CA THR A 255 -15.88 -18.25 7.02
C THR A 255 -14.80 -17.18 6.89
N MET A 256 -15.17 -16.08 6.28
CA MET A 256 -14.32 -14.88 6.16
C MET A 256 -14.90 -13.81 7.08
N LYS A 257 -14.30 -13.64 8.26
CA LYS A 257 -14.71 -12.72 9.32
C LYS A 257 -13.51 -12.34 10.17
N PRO A 258 -12.56 -11.60 9.59
CA PRO A 258 -11.41 -11.12 10.34
C PRO A 258 -11.82 -10.20 11.49
N THR A 259 -11.18 -10.36 12.63
CA THR A 259 -11.32 -9.47 13.79
C THR A 259 -10.02 -8.79 14.16
N TRP A 260 -8.89 -9.37 13.74
CA TRP A 260 -7.56 -8.80 13.95
C TRP A 260 -6.57 -9.29 12.89
N TYR A 261 -5.63 -8.42 12.55
CA TYR A 261 -4.48 -8.75 11.72
C TYR A 261 -3.25 -8.07 12.31
N GLY A 262 -2.16 -8.82 12.49
CA GLY A 262 -0.96 -8.33 13.13
C GLY A 262 0.28 -9.11 12.74
N GLU A 263 1.42 -8.62 13.21
CA GLU A 263 2.71 -9.28 13.13
C GLU A 263 3.21 -9.56 14.55
N HIS A 264 3.93 -10.65 14.72
CA HIS A 264 4.57 -11.01 15.97
C HIS A 264 6.04 -11.30 15.74
N GLY A 265 6.88 -10.59 16.45
CA GLY A 265 8.31 -10.78 16.36
C GLY A 265 8.98 -9.93 15.30
N SER A 266 10.29 -9.77 15.46
CA SER A 266 11.12 -9.01 14.56
C SER A 266 11.98 -9.97 13.75
N GLY A 267 11.64 -10.13 12.48
CA GLY A 267 12.36 -10.96 11.52
C GLY A 267 13.86 -10.69 11.47
N VAL A 268 14.27 -9.50 11.85
CA VAL A 268 15.66 -9.04 11.78
C VAL A 268 16.51 -9.58 12.92
N MET A 269 15.97 -9.68 14.13
CA MET A 269 16.76 -10.08 15.31
C MET A 269 16.72 -11.59 15.59
N SER A 270 15.57 -12.22 15.36
CA SER A 270 15.40 -13.66 15.57
C SER A 270 15.53 -14.47 14.28
N GLY A 271 15.53 -13.83 13.12
CA GLY A 271 15.44 -14.48 11.83
C GLY A 271 14.06 -15.09 11.54
N GLN A 272 13.09 -14.89 12.43
CA GLN A 272 11.73 -15.43 12.29
C GLN A 272 10.70 -14.40 12.77
N SER A 273 9.65 -14.25 12.00
CA SER A 273 8.44 -13.49 12.35
C SER A 273 7.21 -14.32 12.05
N SER A 274 6.11 -13.98 12.67
CA SER A 274 4.80 -14.57 12.39
C SER A 274 3.82 -13.48 12.03
N GLU A 275 3.21 -13.62 10.88
CA GLU A 275 1.98 -12.93 10.52
C GLU A 275 0.82 -13.61 11.25
N VAL A 276 -0.09 -12.85 11.80
CA VAL A 276 -1.17 -13.31 12.67
C VAL A 276 -2.50 -12.82 12.14
N LEU A 277 -3.44 -13.72 11.98
CA LEU A 277 -4.84 -13.39 11.67
C LEU A 277 -5.75 -14.03 12.71
N ILE A 278 -6.62 -13.26 13.34
CA ILE A 278 -7.76 -13.78 14.08
C ILE A 278 -8.99 -13.66 13.16
N ASN A 279 -9.54 -14.81 12.76
CA ASN A 279 -10.68 -14.90 11.87
C ASN A 279 -11.74 -15.81 12.47
N ASP A 280 -12.94 -15.26 12.68
CA ASP A 280 -14.06 -15.96 13.34
C ASP A 280 -13.66 -16.64 14.65
N ASN A 281 -12.93 -15.90 15.50
CA ASN A 281 -12.38 -16.34 16.79
C ASN A 281 -11.34 -17.48 16.72
N HIS A 282 -10.78 -17.77 15.54
CA HIS A 282 -9.69 -18.71 15.34
C HIS A 282 -8.39 -18.00 14.98
N ILE A 283 -7.27 -18.50 15.51
CA ILE A 283 -5.96 -17.90 15.30
C ILE A 283 -5.21 -18.64 14.19
N TYR A 284 -4.86 -17.92 13.15
CA TYR A 284 -4.03 -18.39 12.05
C TYR A 284 -2.68 -17.71 12.11
N THR A 285 -1.62 -18.48 11.90
CA THR A 285 -0.26 -17.94 11.86
C THR A 285 0.48 -18.38 10.62
N ASN A 286 1.27 -17.47 10.10
CA ASN A 286 2.20 -17.71 9.02
C ASN A 286 3.58 -17.31 9.50
N THR A 287 4.39 -18.31 9.91
CA THR A 287 5.76 -18.07 10.36
C THR A 287 6.70 -18.09 9.18
N TYR A 288 7.51 -17.05 9.04
CA TYR A 288 8.49 -16.91 7.98
C TYR A 288 9.86 -16.50 8.53
N SER A 289 10.90 -16.91 7.80
CA SER A 289 12.25 -16.44 8.06
C SER A 289 12.57 -15.28 7.14
N PHE A 290 13.15 -14.22 7.71
CA PHE A 290 13.63 -13.11 6.92
C PHE A 290 14.86 -13.56 6.11
N SER A 291 14.75 -13.53 4.79
CA SER A 291 15.81 -13.93 3.88
C SER A 291 16.09 -12.85 2.84
N ALA A 292 17.37 -12.61 2.58
CA ALA A 292 17.79 -11.66 1.54
C ALA A 292 17.50 -12.14 0.11
N THR A 293 17.21 -13.43 -0.07
CA THR A 293 17.12 -14.07 -1.39
C THR A 293 15.81 -14.80 -1.64
N GLU A 294 15.07 -15.13 -0.59
CA GLU A 294 13.82 -15.87 -0.68
C GLU A 294 12.68 -15.00 -0.18
N GLY A 295 11.68 -14.78 -0.97
CA GLY A 295 10.48 -14.08 -0.55
C GLY A 295 9.58 -14.94 0.34
N ARG A 296 8.37 -14.48 0.58
CA ARG A 296 7.35 -15.23 1.30
C ARG A 296 7.08 -16.56 0.61
N THR A 297 7.55 -17.64 1.22
CA THR A 297 7.36 -19.01 0.73
C THR A 297 6.24 -19.76 1.45
N THR A 298 5.70 -19.15 2.54
CA THR A 298 4.72 -19.78 3.42
C THR A 298 3.39 -19.03 3.42
N ARG A 299 2.34 -19.73 3.86
CA ARG A 299 0.97 -19.23 3.98
C ARG A 299 0.45 -19.57 5.37
N PHE A 300 -0.66 -19.00 5.77
CA PHE A 300 -1.36 -19.42 6.98
C PHE A 300 -1.64 -20.92 6.94
N GLY A 301 -1.26 -21.60 8.03
CA GLY A 301 -1.54 -23.02 8.24
C GLY A 301 -2.99 -23.25 8.70
N VAL A 302 -3.20 -24.40 9.31
CA VAL A 302 -4.45 -24.67 10.05
C VAL A 302 -4.52 -23.75 11.28
N PRO A 303 -5.72 -23.45 11.79
CA PRO A 303 -5.84 -22.66 13.01
C PRO A 303 -5.13 -23.33 14.18
N LYS A 304 -4.64 -22.52 15.12
CA LYS A 304 -4.09 -23.06 16.39
C LYS A 304 -5.20 -23.81 17.12
N PHE A 305 -4.80 -24.88 17.83
CA PHE A 305 -5.73 -25.59 18.71
C PHE A 305 -6.10 -24.67 19.87
N ASP A 306 -7.38 -24.41 19.95
CA ASP A 306 -7.98 -23.43 20.84
C ASP A 306 -9.06 -24.06 21.77
N ASP A 307 -8.98 -25.37 22.01
CA ASP A 307 -9.89 -26.07 22.89
C ASP A 307 -9.92 -25.41 24.28
N GLY A 308 -11.09 -24.94 24.68
CA GLY A 308 -11.28 -24.24 25.96
C GLY A 308 -10.85 -22.78 25.98
N ILE A 309 -10.69 -22.13 24.81
CA ILE A 309 -10.53 -20.70 24.67
C ILE A 309 -11.91 -20.04 24.59
N GLY A 310 -12.02 -18.86 25.24
CA GLY A 310 -13.18 -18.01 25.13
C GLY A 310 -13.11 -17.06 23.93
N GLU A 311 -13.70 -15.88 24.08
CA GLU A 311 -13.64 -14.82 23.08
C GLU A 311 -12.26 -14.17 23.07
N LEU A 312 -11.62 -14.09 21.92
CA LEU A 312 -10.32 -13.47 21.75
C LEU A 312 -10.46 -11.94 21.60
N ALA A 313 -9.58 -11.20 22.24
CA ALA A 313 -9.41 -9.78 21.96
C ALA A 313 -8.93 -9.58 20.50
N ALA A 314 -9.32 -8.47 19.89
CA ALA A 314 -8.76 -8.00 18.62
C ALA A 314 -7.34 -7.46 18.84
N TRP A 315 -6.40 -8.36 19.17
CA TRP A 315 -5.03 -8.01 19.53
C TRP A 315 -4.11 -9.24 19.53
N ASN A 316 -2.86 -9.01 19.23
CA ASN A 316 -1.73 -9.88 19.57
C ASN A 316 -0.54 -9.02 20.00
N ALA A 317 0.39 -9.58 20.78
CA ALA A 317 1.65 -8.92 21.09
C ALA A 317 2.48 -8.79 19.81
N GLU A 318 2.87 -7.56 19.45
CA GLU A 318 3.47 -7.28 18.13
C GLU A 318 4.99 -7.48 18.10
N VAL A 319 5.70 -7.21 19.17
CA VAL A 319 7.17 -7.11 19.17
C VAL A 319 7.89 -7.92 20.25
N PRO A 320 7.48 -9.13 20.61
CA PRO A 320 8.33 -9.95 21.44
C PRO A 320 9.49 -10.51 20.63
N GLN A 321 10.70 -10.36 21.16
CA GLN A 321 11.93 -10.80 20.50
C GLN A 321 12.39 -12.17 20.97
N THR A 322 11.50 -13.07 21.31
CA THR A 322 11.90 -14.37 21.79
C THR A 322 11.51 -15.47 20.84
N LEU A 323 12.36 -16.46 20.73
CA LEU A 323 12.09 -17.72 20.05
C LEU A 323 11.03 -18.58 20.78
N TYR A 324 10.62 -18.20 22.00
CA TYR A 324 9.69 -19.00 22.80
C TYR A 324 8.24 -18.70 22.48
N TYR A 325 7.89 -17.41 22.41
CA TYR A 325 6.54 -16.97 22.17
C TYR A 325 6.39 -16.65 20.68
N GLY A 326 5.92 -17.60 19.90
CA GLY A 326 5.65 -17.38 18.48
C GLY A 326 4.41 -16.55 18.22
N ILE A 327 3.52 -16.45 19.22
CA ILE A 327 2.36 -15.57 19.27
C ILE A 327 1.89 -15.43 20.72
N VAL A 328 1.39 -14.26 21.08
CA VAL A 328 0.68 -14.01 22.35
C VAL A 328 -0.64 -13.33 22.03
N VAL A 329 -1.73 -13.84 22.57
CA VAL A 329 -3.10 -13.32 22.44
C VAL A 329 -3.75 -13.17 23.80
N TYR A 330 -4.90 -12.50 23.85
CA TYR A 330 -5.67 -12.30 25.07
C TYR A 330 -7.05 -12.92 24.96
N ASP A 331 -7.41 -13.74 25.95
CA ASP A 331 -8.74 -14.34 26.12
C ASP A 331 -9.61 -13.43 27.00
N GLN A 332 -10.60 -12.81 26.39
CA GLN A 332 -11.52 -11.88 27.05
C GLN A 332 -12.46 -12.57 28.05
N THR A 333 -12.79 -13.85 27.78
CA THR A 333 -13.72 -14.61 28.63
C THR A 333 -13.06 -15.08 29.90
N TYR A 334 -11.82 -15.57 29.79
CA TYR A 334 -11.06 -16.10 30.93
C TYR A 334 -10.09 -15.09 31.54
N HIS A 335 -10.04 -13.88 30.98
CA HIS A 335 -9.18 -12.78 31.44
C HIS A 335 -7.73 -13.17 31.59
N CYS A 336 -7.16 -13.82 30.58
CA CYS A 336 -5.79 -14.31 30.62
C CYS A 336 -5.08 -14.17 29.27
N PHE A 337 -3.75 -14.05 29.34
CA PHE A 337 -2.91 -14.18 28.17
C PHE A 337 -2.66 -15.64 27.86
N ARG A 338 -2.55 -15.95 26.58
CA ARG A 338 -2.18 -17.26 26.03
C ARG A 338 -1.06 -17.09 25.03
N TYR A 339 -0.20 -18.08 24.90
CA TYR A 339 0.83 -18.06 23.89
C TYR A 339 0.92 -19.39 23.13
N ALA A 340 1.49 -19.37 21.94
CA ALA A 340 2.01 -20.56 21.28
C ALA A 340 3.44 -20.30 20.82
N GLY A 341 4.30 -21.32 20.92
CA GLY A 341 5.64 -21.26 20.35
C GLY A 341 5.60 -21.20 18.81
N TYR A 342 6.66 -20.76 18.17
CA TYR A 342 6.71 -20.64 16.70
C TYR A 342 6.28 -21.91 15.94
N ASN A 343 6.67 -23.07 16.43
CA ASN A 343 6.34 -24.37 15.82
C ASN A 343 5.23 -25.11 16.58
N SER A 344 4.61 -24.48 17.60
CA SER A 344 3.51 -25.09 18.34
C SER A 344 2.19 -24.86 17.66
N ALA A 345 1.40 -25.93 17.53
CA ALA A 345 0.02 -25.82 17.10
C ALA A 345 -0.95 -25.46 18.24
N GLN A 346 -0.50 -25.57 19.51
CA GLN A 346 -1.34 -25.45 20.69
C GLN A 346 -1.09 -24.13 21.42
N LEU A 347 -2.15 -23.52 21.92
CA LEU A 347 -2.09 -22.41 22.86
C LEU A 347 -1.87 -22.91 24.27
N GLU A 348 -0.95 -22.26 24.97
CA GLU A 348 -0.50 -22.62 26.31
C GLU A 348 -0.71 -21.46 27.28
N GLN A 349 -0.74 -21.77 28.57
CA GLN A 349 -0.69 -20.80 29.65
C GLN A 349 0.78 -20.45 29.96
N PHE A 350 1.01 -19.22 30.39
CA PHE A 350 2.32 -18.84 30.93
C PHE A 350 2.64 -19.61 32.21
N ALA A 351 3.91 -19.67 32.56
CA ALA A 351 4.33 -20.19 33.86
C ALA A 351 3.64 -19.41 35.01
N PRO A 352 3.46 -20.03 36.19
CA PRO A 352 2.91 -19.35 37.36
C PRO A 352 3.69 -18.08 37.67
N GLN A 353 2.96 -16.97 37.86
CA GLN A 353 3.58 -15.67 38.18
C GLN A 353 3.86 -15.54 39.66
N ASP A 354 5.01 -14.96 40.00
CA ASP A 354 5.36 -14.63 41.37
C ASP A 354 4.93 -13.21 41.70
N LEU A 355 3.77 -13.07 42.34
CA LEU A 355 3.20 -11.75 42.71
C LEU A 355 4.04 -10.98 43.76
N SER A 356 5.15 -11.53 44.26
CA SER A 356 6.10 -10.74 45.02
C SER A 356 6.99 -9.85 44.15
N VAL A 357 7.09 -10.14 42.86
CA VAL A 357 7.86 -9.40 41.84
C VAL A 357 7.02 -8.96 40.66
N ALA A 358 6.05 -9.76 40.23
CA ALA A 358 5.10 -9.40 39.18
C ALA A 358 4.03 -8.46 39.72
N ALA A 359 3.66 -7.44 38.92
CA ALA A 359 2.62 -6.49 39.30
C ALA A 359 1.21 -7.08 39.20
N PHE A 360 1.03 -8.11 38.37
CA PHE A 360 -0.23 -8.84 38.19
C PHE A 360 0.00 -10.22 37.55
N ASP A 361 -0.97 -11.12 37.71
CA ASP A 361 -0.91 -12.45 37.10
C ASP A 361 -1.44 -12.42 35.68
N VAL A 362 -0.58 -12.69 34.69
CA VAL A 362 -0.96 -12.76 33.28
C VAL A 362 -1.88 -13.95 32.95
N ASN A 363 -1.90 -14.98 33.81
CA ASN A 363 -2.79 -16.12 33.67
C ASN A 363 -4.20 -15.86 34.25
N ASN A 364 -4.36 -14.80 35.04
CA ASN A 364 -5.65 -14.38 35.61
C ASN A 364 -5.61 -12.90 35.97
N THR A 365 -5.78 -12.05 34.97
CA THR A 365 -5.77 -10.59 35.19
C THR A 365 -7.04 -10.10 35.89
N GLY A 366 -8.15 -10.81 35.70
CA GLY A 366 -9.49 -10.40 36.12
C GLY A 366 -9.99 -9.13 35.45
N MET A 367 -9.46 -8.76 34.28
CA MET A 367 -9.74 -7.54 33.53
C MET A 367 -10.04 -7.85 32.06
N THR A 368 -10.70 -6.96 31.34
CA THR A 368 -10.86 -7.02 29.89
C THR A 368 -9.80 -6.14 29.22
N LEU A 369 -9.26 -6.57 28.09
CA LEU A 369 -8.39 -5.78 27.24
C LEU A 369 -9.23 -4.79 26.43
N VAL A 370 -8.88 -3.50 26.49
CA VAL A 370 -9.61 -2.43 25.76
C VAL A 370 -8.84 -1.98 24.54
N MET A 371 -7.56 -1.65 24.71
CA MET A 371 -6.67 -1.22 23.60
C MET A 371 -5.21 -1.45 24.01
N ALA A 372 -4.35 -1.58 23.03
CA ALA A 372 -2.94 -1.81 23.29
C ALA A 372 -2.05 -1.22 22.20
N ASP A 373 -0.78 -1.03 22.57
CA ASP A 373 0.32 -0.65 21.69
C ASP A 373 1.63 -1.16 22.31
N TRP A 374 2.70 -1.25 21.55
CA TRP A 374 4.02 -1.58 22.08
C TRP A 374 4.85 -0.32 22.32
N GLY A 375 5.74 -0.35 23.31
CA GLY A 375 6.48 0.83 23.66
C GLY A 375 7.81 0.53 24.34
N LYS A 376 8.29 1.48 25.16
CA LYS A 376 9.57 1.40 25.84
C LYS A 376 9.69 0.12 26.67
N GLY A 377 10.79 -0.57 26.46
CA GLY A 377 11.15 -1.77 27.19
C GLY A 377 12.56 -1.69 27.78
N THR A 378 13.17 -2.84 28.02
CA THR A 378 14.55 -2.92 28.47
C THR A 378 15.52 -3.03 27.31
N SER A 379 16.70 -2.42 27.44
CA SER A 379 17.82 -2.66 26.55
C SER A 379 18.64 -3.84 27.08
N GLN A 380 18.81 -4.88 26.28
CA GLN A 380 19.70 -5.99 26.61
C GLN A 380 20.56 -6.36 25.39
N GLY A 381 21.88 -6.25 25.55
CA GLY A 381 22.83 -6.60 24.51
C GLY A 381 22.69 -5.75 23.24
N VAL A 382 22.49 -6.40 22.10
CA VAL A 382 22.39 -5.73 20.79
C VAL A 382 20.95 -5.33 20.41
N GLY A 383 19.96 -5.46 21.30
CA GLY A 383 18.56 -5.19 20.95
C GLY A 383 17.74 -4.55 22.07
N LEU A 384 16.76 -3.75 21.67
CA LEU A 384 15.69 -3.31 22.54
C LEU A 384 14.70 -4.46 22.69
N ARG A 385 14.15 -4.61 23.91
CA ARG A 385 13.06 -5.53 24.19
C ARG A 385 11.86 -4.71 24.60
N PRO A 386 11.01 -4.33 23.66
CA PRO A 386 9.83 -3.54 23.94
C PRO A 386 8.88 -4.29 24.86
N TYR A 387 8.08 -3.51 25.57
CA TYR A 387 6.96 -4.02 26.36
C TYR A 387 5.66 -3.74 25.63
N ASP A 388 4.65 -4.56 25.88
CA ASP A 388 3.29 -4.24 25.47
C ASP A 388 2.63 -3.37 26.55
N TYR A 389 2.00 -2.30 26.10
CA TYR A 389 1.27 -1.31 26.87
C TYR A 389 -0.21 -1.52 26.60
N ILE A 390 -0.93 -1.96 27.62
CA ILE A 390 -2.28 -2.45 27.46
C ILE A 390 -3.21 -1.69 28.40
N ILE A 391 -4.18 -0.98 27.87
CA ILE A 391 -5.27 -0.44 28.69
C ILE A 391 -6.28 -1.55 28.93
N MET A 392 -6.44 -1.92 30.20
CA MET A 392 -7.34 -2.94 30.69
C MET A 392 -8.45 -2.31 31.53
N GLU A 393 -9.61 -2.96 31.59
CA GLU A 393 -10.75 -2.48 32.36
C GLU A 393 -11.27 -3.54 33.34
N LYS A 394 -11.56 -3.10 34.56
CA LYS A 394 -12.21 -3.88 35.58
C LYS A 394 -13.19 -3.00 36.36
N ASP A 395 -14.43 -3.43 36.47
CA ASP A 395 -15.48 -2.72 37.25
C ASP A 395 -15.64 -1.23 36.86
N GLY A 396 -15.50 -0.92 35.55
CA GLY A 396 -15.57 0.43 35.01
C GLY A 396 -14.34 1.30 35.29
N GLN A 397 -13.28 0.72 35.82
CA GLN A 397 -12.00 1.41 36.07
C GLN A 397 -10.95 0.91 35.09
N ARG A 398 -10.18 1.84 34.51
CA ARG A 398 -9.10 1.52 33.58
C ARG A 398 -7.73 1.55 34.24
N TYR A 399 -6.90 0.64 33.77
CA TYR A 399 -5.52 0.44 34.22
C TYR A 399 -4.62 0.35 33.00
N LEU A 400 -3.45 0.96 33.07
CA LEU A 400 -2.37 0.70 32.13
C LEU A 400 -1.54 -0.47 32.67
N ALA A 401 -1.61 -1.61 32.00
CA ALA A 401 -0.81 -2.80 32.27
C ALA A 401 0.40 -2.83 31.32
N LEU A 402 1.56 -3.17 31.85
CA LEU A 402 2.78 -3.39 31.09
C LEU A 402 3.17 -4.86 31.17
N THR A 403 3.46 -5.48 30.03
CA THR A 403 3.89 -6.89 29.96
C THR A 403 5.21 -7.03 29.22
N ASN A 404 6.04 -7.97 29.69
CA ASN A 404 7.31 -8.31 29.07
C ASN A 404 7.25 -9.66 28.34
N PHE A 405 6.58 -9.71 27.20
CA PHE A 405 6.60 -10.92 26.36
C PHE A 405 7.91 -11.10 25.59
N SER A 406 8.86 -10.17 25.72
CA SER A 406 10.22 -10.28 25.18
C SER A 406 11.17 -11.08 26.10
N SER A 407 10.69 -11.68 27.18
CA SER A 407 11.51 -12.54 28.03
C SER A 407 12.03 -13.76 27.25
N SER A 408 13.32 -14.07 27.44
CA SER A 408 13.94 -15.27 26.86
C SER A 408 13.78 -16.53 27.72
N ASN A 409 13.14 -16.39 28.86
CA ASN A 409 12.88 -17.48 29.79
C ASN A 409 11.40 -17.90 29.71
N PRO A 410 11.05 -19.09 29.19
CA PRO A 410 9.66 -19.54 29.10
C PRO A 410 9.02 -19.75 30.49
N ALA A 411 9.82 -19.89 31.53
CA ALA A 411 9.38 -19.99 32.91
C ALA A 411 9.54 -18.66 33.68
N ASP A 412 9.53 -17.51 32.99
CA ASP A 412 9.66 -16.21 33.64
C ASP A 412 8.46 -15.96 34.58
N PRO A 413 8.71 -15.80 35.87
CA PRO A 413 7.65 -15.56 36.85
C PRO A 413 7.21 -14.09 36.90
N ASN A 414 7.79 -13.20 36.08
CA ASN A 414 7.56 -11.76 36.08
C ASN A 414 7.27 -11.22 34.68
N ILE A 415 6.20 -11.69 34.07
CA ILE A 415 5.72 -11.18 32.75
C ILE A 415 4.91 -9.89 32.93
N GLY A 416 4.02 -9.83 33.93
CA GLY A 416 3.24 -8.66 34.28
C GLY A 416 4.06 -7.66 35.09
N ILE A 417 4.78 -6.73 34.44
CA ILE A 417 5.82 -5.90 35.06
C ILE A 417 5.33 -4.57 35.62
N GLY A 418 4.14 -4.12 35.27
CA GLY A 418 3.57 -2.87 35.77
C GLY A 418 2.04 -2.84 35.67
N LEU A 419 1.39 -2.22 36.64
CA LEU A 419 -0.05 -1.98 36.66
C LEU A 419 -0.34 -0.61 37.26
N TYR A 420 -0.74 0.33 36.44
CA TYR A 420 -0.93 1.73 36.82
C TYR A 420 -2.42 2.10 36.74
N PRO A 421 -3.06 2.50 37.89
CA PRO A 421 -4.42 2.95 37.85
C PRO A 421 -4.52 4.27 37.07
N MET A 422 -5.47 4.33 36.16
CA MET A 422 -5.70 5.52 35.33
C MET A 422 -6.87 6.37 35.87
N GLN A 423 -7.79 5.77 36.61
CA GLN A 423 -8.93 6.47 37.17
C GLN A 423 -8.48 7.57 38.15
N GLY A 424 -9.02 8.77 38.00
CA GLY A 424 -8.65 9.93 38.79
C GLY A 424 -7.37 10.66 38.33
N LEU A 425 -6.52 10.00 37.55
CA LEU A 425 -5.32 10.61 36.94
C LEU A 425 -5.51 10.93 35.46
N CYS A 426 -6.36 10.20 34.76
CA CYS A 426 -6.55 10.31 33.33
C CYS A 426 -7.98 10.80 33.04
N PRO A 427 -8.18 12.11 32.74
CA PRO A 427 -9.48 12.65 32.36
C PRO A 427 -10.07 11.89 31.17
N ASP A 428 -11.38 11.67 31.18
CA ASP A 428 -12.14 11.03 30.09
C ASP A 428 -11.63 9.65 29.63
N ILE A 429 -10.80 8.98 30.42
CA ILE A 429 -10.16 7.73 30.02
C ILE A 429 -11.19 6.66 29.60
N ASN A 430 -12.36 6.62 30.22
CA ASN A 430 -13.41 5.65 29.87
C ASN A 430 -14.02 5.89 28.49
N ASN A 431 -13.86 7.09 27.93
CA ASN A 431 -14.28 7.47 26.58
C ASN A 431 -13.12 7.39 25.56
N ALA A 432 -11.92 6.97 25.99
CA ALA A 432 -10.79 6.83 25.09
C ALA A 432 -11.05 5.73 24.06
N THR A 433 -10.76 6.03 22.79
CA THR A 433 -10.98 5.13 21.65
C THR A 433 -9.67 4.71 20.96
N THR A 434 -8.56 5.35 21.30
CA THR A 434 -7.26 5.09 20.71
C THR A 434 -6.14 5.43 21.69
N MET A 435 -5.01 4.74 21.56
CA MET A 435 -3.81 5.02 22.30
C MET A 435 -2.55 4.89 21.44
N ALA A 436 -1.47 5.53 21.86
CA ALA A 436 -0.13 5.34 21.32
C ALA A 436 0.90 5.45 22.46
N SER A 437 1.79 4.46 22.57
CA SER A 437 2.83 4.44 23.59
C SER A 437 4.16 4.89 23.05
N SER A 438 4.98 5.56 23.88
CA SER A 438 6.32 5.95 23.52
C SER A 438 7.29 4.76 23.61
N HIS A 439 8.23 4.70 22.67
CA HIS A 439 9.34 3.74 22.70
C HIS A 439 10.56 4.29 23.48
N VAL A 440 10.59 5.59 23.78
CA VAL A 440 11.71 6.28 24.45
C VAL A 440 11.32 6.80 25.84
N GLY A 441 10.18 7.49 25.93
CA GLY A 441 9.70 8.10 27.18
C GLY A 441 8.76 7.17 27.97
N ASN A 442 8.53 7.51 29.23
CA ASN A 442 7.58 6.80 30.09
C ASN A 442 6.19 7.44 30.00
N PHE A 443 5.65 7.54 28.80
CA PHE A 443 4.33 8.13 28.57
C PHE A 443 3.54 7.40 27.49
N ILE A 444 2.24 7.57 27.56
CA ILE A 444 1.31 7.20 26.50
C ILE A 444 0.46 8.41 26.12
N TYR A 445 0.02 8.44 24.86
CA TYR A 445 -1.12 9.25 24.46
C TYR A 445 -2.39 8.40 24.47
N TYR A 446 -3.53 9.04 24.80
CA TYR A 446 -4.84 8.49 24.53
C TYR A 446 -5.76 9.59 24.00
N GLY A 447 -6.60 9.22 23.03
CA GLY A 447 -7.59 10.12 22.42
C GLY A 447 -8.98 9.84 22.99
N ALA A 448 -9.64 10.87 23.54
CA ALA A 448 -11.00 10.83 24.01
C ALA A 448 -11.79 12.04 23.51
N GLY A 449 -12.78 11.79 22.67
CA GLY A 449 -13.51 12.84 21.99
C GLY A 449 -12.57 13.71 21.15
N GLN A 450 -12.57 15.00 21.38
CA GLN A 450 -11.70 15.95 20.69
C GLN A 450 -10.32 16.16 21.34
N MET A 451 -10.06 15.54 22.49
CA MET A 451 -8.87 15.76 23.29
C MET A 451 -7.86 14.63 23.13
N LEU A 452 -6.61 14.97 22.86
CA LEU A 452 -5.46 14.08 23.03
C LEU A 452 -4.81 14.37 24.37
N TYR A 453 -4.71 13.37 25.21
CA TYR A 453 -4.07 13.45 26.52
C TYR A 453 -2.71 12.76 26.48
N ASN A 454 -1.76 13.31 27.26
CA ASN A 454 -0.45 12.73 27.53
C ASN A 454 -0.40 12.30 29.00
N PHE A 455 -0.19 11.01 29.23
CA PHE A 455 -0.09 10.41 30.56
C PHE A 455 1.31 9.85 30.81
N ALA A 456 2.07 10.51 31.69
CA ALA A 456 3.35 10.03 32.19
C ALA A 456 3.08 9.05 33.36
N TYR A 457 3.04 7.76 33.05
CA TYR A 457 2.54 6.72 33.97
C TYR A 457 3.46 6.44 35.17
N ASP A 458 4.73 6.84 35.14
CA ASP A 458 5.68 6.77 36.24
C ASP A 458 5.63 8.01 37.16
N SER A 459 4.69 8.90 36.91
CA SER A 459 4.44 10.12 37.64
C SER A 459 3.15 10.03 38.47
N THR A 460 3.04 10.78 39.52
CA THR A 460 1.79 10.96 40.29
C THR A 460 0.94 12.10 39.76
N LEU A 461 1.39 12.76 38.68
CA LEU A 461 0.66 13.89 38.07
C LEU A 461 -0.45 13.40 37.17
N PRO A 462 -1.58 14.12 37.13
CA PRO A 462 -2.63 13.84 36.19
C PRO A 462 -2.14 13.98 34.74
N ALA A 463 -2.76 13.24 33.81
CA ALA A 463 -2.55 13.40 32.39
C ALA A 463 -2.88 14.83 31.95
N SER A 464 -2.04 15.39 31.11
CA SER A 464 -2.20 16.74 30.55
C SER A 464 -2.82 16.67 29.17
N VAL A 465 -3.56 17.71 28.77
CA VAL A 465 -3.99 17.87 27.38
C VAL A 465 -2.78 18.19 26.51
N ALA A 466 -2.46 17.29 25.59
CA ALA A 466 -1.36 17.45 24.64
C ALA A 466 -1.82 18.21 23.38
N TRP A 467 -3.06 17.98 22.96
CA TRP A 467 -3.64 18.60 21.77
C TRP A 467 -5.17 18.56 21.82
N THR A 468 -5.81 19.51 21.12
CA THR A 468 -7.26 19.58 20.98
C THR A 468 -7.60 19.75 19.51
N ALA A 469 -8.57 19.00 19.02
CA ALA A 469 -9.07 19.12 17.65
C ALA A 469 -9.49 20.55 17.34
N PRO A 470 -9.23 21.08 16.14
CA PRO A 470 -9.49 22.47 15.78
C PRO A 470 -10.95 22.86 15.86
N THR A 471 -11.86 21.91 15.62
CA THR A 471 -13.30 22.13 15.74
C THR A 471 -13.95 21.23 16.77
N PRO A 472 -15.00 21.66 17.47
CA PRO A 472 -15.66 20.86 18.52
C PRO A 472 -16.39 19.62 17.96
N ASP A 473 -16.64 19.57 16.66
CA ASP A 473 -17.32 18.47 15.99
C ASP A 473 -16.36 17.37 15.51
N GLU A 474 -15.04 17.62 15.57
CA GLU A 474 -14.03 16.62 15.27
C GLU A 474 -13.78 15.72 16.47
N GLN A 475 -13.78 14.41 16.22
CA GLN A 475 -13.48 13.37 17.20
C GLN A 475 -12.22 12.63 16.80
N ILE A 476 -11.29 12.43 17.72
CA ILE A 476 -10.08 11.65 17.48
C ILE A 476 -10.46 10.19 17.24
N THR A 477 -9.99 9.63 16.12
CA THR A 477 -10.30 8.24 15.72
C THR A 477 -9.09 7.33 15.78
N CYS A 478 -7.89 7.85 15.52
CA CYS A 478 -6.66 7.07 15.56
C CYS A 478 -5.46 7.97 15.93
N VAL A 479 -4.59 7.46 16.78
CA VAL A 479 -3.31 8.10 17.12
C VAL A 479 -2.20 7.08 16.96
N ARG A 480 -1.09 7.48 16.32
CA ARG A 480 0.12 6.66 16.21
C ARG A 480 1.35 7.52 16.43
N ILE A 481 2.30 7.02 17.20
CA ILE A 481 3.68 7.52 17.20
C ILE A 481 4.43 6.75 16.11
N MET A 482 5.16 7.46 15.26
CA MET A 482 6.01 6.82 14.27
C MET A 482 7.13 6.06 14.99
N LYS A 483 7.02 4.75 15.05
CA LYS A 483 7.98 3.84 15.66
C LYS A 483 8.40 2.81 14.64
N TYR A 484 9.69 2.54 14.56
CA TYR A 484 10.19 1.50 13.67
C TYR A 484 11.33 0.74 14.34
N TYR A 485 11.16 -0.54 14.40
CA TYR A 485 12.07 -1.40 15.13
C TYR A 485 13.17 -2.04 14.26
N HIS A 486 12.93 -2.22 12.97
CA HIS A 486 13.76 -3.04 12.08
C HIS A 486 14.94 -2.33 11.40
N GLY A 487 15.06 -1.02 11.49
CA GLY A 487 15.83 -0.20 10.54
C GLY A 487 17.35 -0.18 10.69
N THR A 488 17.93 -0.71 11.77
CA THR A 488 19.34 -0.43 12.08
C THR A 488 20.33 -1.52 11.71
N ILE A 489 19.90 -2.75 11.45
CA ILE A 489 20.83 -3.88 11.35
C ILE A 489 21.24 -4.20 9.90
N TYR A 490 20.42 -3.87 8.88
CA TYR A 490 20.70 -4.24 7.50
C TYR A 490 20.78 -3.08 6.51
N GLY A 491 20.98 -1.85 6.96
CA GLY A 491 21.10 -0.71 6.05
C GLY A 491 19.79 -0.30 5.36
N TYR A 492 18.67 -0.76 5.84
CA TYR A 492 17.35 -0.31 5.40
C TYR A 492 17.17 1.17 5.70
N GLY A 493 16.50 1.87 4.81
CA GLY A 493 16.23 3.28 4.94
C GLY A 493 15.73 3.61 6.33
N MET A 494 16.41 4.52 7.03
CA MET A 494 16.02 4.91 8.38
C MET A 494 14.66 5.58 8.32
N VAL A 495 13.78 5.24 9.24
CA VAL A 495 12.53 5.97 9.44
C VAL A 495 12.87 7.43 9.75
N PRO A 496 12.38 8.40 8.99
CA PRO A 496 12.87 9.79 9.06
C PRO A 496 12.74 10.41 10.44
N ARG A 497 11.72 10.03 11.20
CA ARG A 497 11.32 10.64 12.47
C ARG A 497 10.90 9.60 13.50
N SER A 498 11.59 8.44 13.55
CA SER A 498 11.29 7.44 14.57
C SER A 498 11.29 8.06 15.96
N ASP A 499 10.24 7.76 16.72
CA ASP A 499 9.98 8.17 18.10
C ASP A 499 9.80 9.68 18.33
N ASN A 500 9.81 10.49 17.28
CA ASN A 500 9.62 11.94 17.45
C ASN A 500 8.55 12.54 16.51
N LEU A 501 7.67 11.72 15.97
CA LEU A 501 6.54 12.15 15.15
C LEU A 501 5.26 11.46 15.62
N VAL A 502 4.23 12.24 15.90
CA VAL A 502 2.88 11.76 16.19
C VAL A 502 1.93 12.10 15.06
N HIS A 503 1.08 11.14 14.74
CA HIS A 503 -0.01 11.25 13.79
C HIS A 503 -1.34 11.19 14.55
N ILE A 504 -2.20 12.17 14.33
CA ILE A 504 -3.51 12.29 14.99
C ILE A 504 -4.56 12.35 13.90
N ALA A 505 -5.39 11.34 13.81
CA ALA A 505 -6.50 11.33 12.88
C ALA A 505 -7.80 11.66 13.60
N THR A 506 -8.64 12.48 12.94
CA THR A 506 -9.96 12.87 13.43
C THR A 506 -11.03 12.57 12.40
N TRP A 507 -12.27 12.60 12.84
CA TRP A 507 -13.46 12.49 12.02
C TRP A 507 -14.48 13.52 12.42
N ASN A 508 -15.06 14.20 11.45
CA ASN A 508 -16.16 15.13 11.65
C ASN A 508 -17.44 14.55 11.03
N GLU A 509 -18.37 14.12 11.89
CA GLU A 509 -19.63 13.50 11.46
C GLU A 509 -20.54 14.44 10.67
N LYS A 510 -20.45 15.76 10.91
CA LYS A 510 -21.31 16.73 10.23
C LYS A 510 -20.87 17.02 8.82
N THR A 511 -19.56 17.10 8.61
CA THR A 511 -18.96 17.40 7.29
C THR A 511 -18.62 16.14 6.51
N GLN A 512 -18.69 14.96 7.16
CA GLN A 512 -18.25 13.68 6.58
C GLN A 512 -16.82 13.73 6.06
N CYS A 513 -15.95 14.41 6.80
CA CYS A 513 -14.55 14.60 6.44
C CYS A 513 -13.66 14.12 7.59
N GLY A 514 -12.61 13.36 7.24
CA GLY A 514 -11.51 13.02 8.13
C GLY A 514 -10.36 13.99 7.95
N HIS A 515 -9.56 14.16 9.00
CA HIS A 515 -8.32 14.93 8.94
C HIS A 515 -7.19 14.13 9.56
N LEU A 516 -5.99 14.33 9.06
CA LEU A 516 -4.75 13.81 9.62
C LEU A 516 -3.83 14.97 9.98
N TYR A 517 -3.47 15.09 11.24
CA TYR A 517 -2.53 16.06 11.77
C TYR A 517 -1.21 15.38 12.15
N GLN A 518 -0.09 15.99 11.81
CA GLN A 518 1.25 15.51 12.13
C GLN A 518 2.01 16.56 12.92
N TYR A 519 2.57 16.17 14.06
CA TYR A 519 3.38 17.03 14.91
C TYR A 519 4.66 16.36 15.33
N LEU A 520 5.75 17.11 15.38
CA LEU A 520 6.95 16.66 16.05
C LEU A 520 6.70 16.61 17.56
N ILE A 521 7.30 15.63 18.21
CA ILE A 521 7.21 15.47 19.67
C ILE A 521 8.62 15.39 20.29
N ASN A 522 8.72 15.81 21.53
CA ASN A 522 9.88 15.46 22.34
C ASN A 522 9.75 13.96 22.71
N PRO A 523 10.67 13.07 22.28
CA PRO A 523 10.50 11.63 22.46
C PRO A 523 10.55 11.19 23.92
N ALA A 524 11.15 11.98 24.84
CA ALA A 524 11.23 11.65 26.25
C ALA A 524 9.97 12.06 27.04
N SER A 525 9.31 13.15 26.65
CA SER A 525 8.19 13.74 27.43
C SER A 525 6.85 13.73 26.68
N GLY A 526 6.84 13.53 25.38
CA GLY A 526 5.63 13.61 24.55
C GLY A 526 5.05 15.04 24.38
N ILE A 527 5.85 16.08 24.66
CA ILE A 527 5.41 17.45 24.42
C ILE A 527 5.44 17.73 22.90
N LEU A 528 4.32 18.21 22.35
CA LEU A 528 4.20 18.54 20.95
C LEU A 528 4.90 19.85 20.62
N ASP A 529 5.62 19.90 19.49
CA ASP A 529 6.07 21.13 18.85
C ASP A 529 4.93 21.65 17.93
N THR A 530 4.14 22.57 18.44
CA THR A 530 3.01 23.17 17.70
C THR A 530 3.42 24.31 16.78
N SER A 531 4.72 24.62 16.68
CA SER A 531 5.22 25.68 15.76
C SER A 531 5.20 25.24 14.31
N ARG A 532 5.16 23.94 14.03
CA ARG A 532 5.13 23.35 12.70
C ARG A 532 4.24 22.11 12.70
N SER A 533 3.45 21.95 11.64
CA SER A 533 2.59 20.79 11.42
C SER A 533 2.48 20.51 9.93
N TYR A 534 2.05 19.30 9.62
CA TYR A 534 1.40 18.95 8.37
C TYR A 534 -0.03 18.52 8.68
N ASP A 535 -0.95 18.88 7.82
CA ASP A 535 -2.36 18.50 7.90
C ASP A 535 -2.90 18.12 6.52
N TYR A 536 -3.82 17.13 6.51
CA TYR A 536 -4.38 16.54 5.31
C TYR A 536 -5.84 16.22 5.51
N ASP A 537 -6.65 16.50 4.49
CA ASP A 537 -8.03 16.01 4.42
C ASP A 537 -8.02 14.55 3.98
N ILE A 538 -8.72 13.70 4.71
CA ILE A 538 -8.89 12.29 4.39
C ILE A 538 -10.36 12.06 4.03
N PRO A 539 -10.69 11.44 2.88
CA PRO A 539 -12.08 11.25 2.43
C PRO A 539 -12.78 10.10 3.16
N GLY A 540 -12.56 10.00 4.47
CA GLY A 540 -13.16 8.95 5.29
C GLY A 540 -12.67 8.94 6.74
N LYS A 541 -13.20 7.98 7.49
CA LYS A 541 -12.92 7.79 8.92
C LYS A 541 -11.69 6.89 9.10
N VAL A 542 -10.58 7.46 9.55
CA VAL A 542 -9.33 6.72 9.77
C VAL A 542 -9.47 5.77 10.95
N LYS A 543 -9.04 4.53 10.75
CA LYS A 543 -9.03 3.46 11.75
C LYS A 543 -7.65 2.96 12.11
N ASP A 544 -6.74 2.91 11.12
CA ASP A 544 -5.36 2.52 11.37
C ASP A 544 -4.40 3.29 10.48
N MET A 545 -3.16 3.34 10.92
CA MET A 545 -2.07 4.00 10.21
C MET A 545 -0.79 3.23 10.46
N ALA A 546 0.04 3.11 9.42
CA ALA A 546 1.33 2.45 9.51
C ALA A 546 2.38 3.15 8.65
N TRP A 547 3.63 3.05 9.05
CA TRP A 547 4.72 3.43 8.19
C TRP A 547 4.96 2.34 7.15
N LYS A 548 5.08 2.76 5.90
CA LYS A 548 5.40 1.88 4.79
C LYS A 548 6.90 1.89 4.54
N PHE A 549 7.47 0.70 4.44
CA PHE A 549 8.89 0.52 4.19
C PHE A 549 9.32 1.07 2.82
N SER A 550 10.57 1.52 2.72
CA SER A 550 11.20 1.96 1.48
C SER A 550 12.48 1.18 1.25
N MET A 551 12.54 0.43 0.16
CA MET A 551 13.81 -0.11 -0.32
C MET A 551 14.51 0.97 -1.16
N GLN A 552 15.52 1.61 -0.61
CA GLN A 552 16.42 2.51 -1.35
C GLN A 552 17.66 1.79 -1.82
#